data_2be9d98037acbb702e4d386c288f417c
#
_entry.id   2be9d98037acbb702e4d386c288f417c
#
_cell.length_a   1.000
_cell.length_b   1.000
_cell.length_c   1.000
_cell.angle_alpha   90.00
_cell.angle_beta   90.00
_cell.angle_gamma   90.00
#
_symmetry.space_group_name_H-M   'P 1'
#
loop_
_entity.id
_entity.type
_entity.pdbx_description
1 polymer ?
#
loop_
_entity_poly.entity_id
_entity_poly.type
_entity_poly.pdbx_seq_one_letter_code
_entity_poly.pdbx_strand_id
1 'polypeptide(L)'
;MLKEIKIGDRIVLFGKLYRILIKHRGLILMIEMNVDKMIFKWEHETVLSAFLNRDEAVIDTSEEIRYPIERLTDDEKANIRMMRDYIEDMLDKLYPNWDDLAKKRTKPELLKLIDQFICTPKYVRKKVREYLQSGRNEYSLMDRRKMIDHSGCSMVKLRGAKPKYYDPNRIENDEKLK
;
A
#
# COMPACT_ATOMS: atom_id res chain seq x y z
N MET A 1 -31.89 7.54 7.67
CA MET A 1 -31.17 6.30 8.08
C MET A 1 -29.72 6.69 8.38
N LEU A 2 -29.22 6.44 9.59
CA LEU A 2 -27.82 6.71 9.91
C LEU A 2 -26.96 5.76 9.08
N LYS A 3 -26.03 6.30 8.28
CA LYS A 3 -25.07 5.49 7.52
C LYS A 3 -24.10 4.86 8.54
N GLU A 4 -24.17 3.55 8.69
CA GLU A 4 -23.24 2.82 9.59
C GLU A 4 -21.85 2.81 8.99
N ILE A 5 -20.86 3.17 9.78
CA ILE A 5 -19.44 3.16 9.42
C ILE A 5 -18.83 1.82 9.84
N LYS A 6 -18.15 1.11 8.94
CA LYS A 6 -17.52 -0.19 9.21
C LYS A 6 -16.01 -0.11 9.05
N ILE A 7 -15.28 -0.98 9.76
CA ILE A 7 -13.85 -1.19 9.52
C ILE A 7 -13.67 -1.71 8.10
N GLY A 8 -12.72 -1.13 7.37
CA GLY A 8 -12.48 -1.43 5.97
C GLY A 8 -13.16 -0.46 4.99
N ASP A 9 -14.21 0.27 5.43
CA ASP A 9 -14.86 1.26 4.58
C ASP A 9 -13.88 2.31 4.09
N ARG A 10 -14.11 2.79 2.87
CA ARG A 10 -13.40 3.91 2.27
C ARG A 10 -14.29 5.15 2.34
N ILE A 11 -13.73 6.25 2.79
CA ILE A 11 -14.47 7.50 2.97
C ILE A 11 -13.71 8.63 2.29
N VAL A 12 -14.40 9.39 1.45
CA VAL A 12 -13.92 10.67 0.96
C VAL A 12 -14.31 11.74 1.98
N LEU A 13 -13.33 12.40 2.55
CA LEU A 13 -13.50 13.46 3.54
C LEU A 13 -12.64 14.67 3.12
N PHE A 14 -13.27 15.83 2.88
CA PHE A 14 -12.60 17.06 2.41
C PHE A 14 -11.70 16.83 1.18
N GLY A 15 -12.21 16.07 0.20
CA GLY A 15 -11.50 15.78 -1.06
C GLY A 15 -10.37 14.76 -0.94
N LYS A 16 -10.16 14.17 0.22
CA LYS A 16 -9.17 13.11 0.45
C LYS A 16 -9.85 11.78 0.71
N LEU A 17 -9.27 10.71 0.18
CA LEU A 17 -9.75 9.36 0.37
C LEU A 17 -9.04 8.72 1.56
N TYR A 18 -9.82 8.19 2.49
CA TYR A 18 -9.35 7.48 3.69
C TYR A 18 -9.93 6.07 3.75
N ARG A 19 -9.18 5.14 4.33
CA ARG A 19 -9.69 3.82 4.75
C ARG A 19 -9.77 3.74 6.25
N ILE A 20 -10.88 3.22 6.76
CA ILE A 20 -11.10 3.00 8.19
C ILE A 20 -10.35 1.76 8.62
N LEU A 21 -9.50 1.89 9.65
CA LEU A 21 -8.66 0.82 10.15
C LEU A 21 -9.12 0.28 11.50
N ILE A 22 -9.45 1.17 12.44
CA ILE A 22 -9.80 0.81 13.81
C ILE A 22 -10.97 1.66 14.27
N LYS A 23 -11.85 1.04 15.07
CA LYS A 23 -12.82 1.70 15.94
C LYS A 23 -12.45 1.38 17.38
N HIS A 24 -12.14 2.40 18.18
CA HIS A 24 -11.77 2.22 19.56
C HIS A 24 -12.32 3.33 20.43
N ARG A 25 -13.17 3.00 21.41
CA ARG A 25 -13.75 3.96 22.40
C ARG A 25 -14.37 5.21 21.76
N GLY A 26 -15.16 5.03 20.69
CA GLY A 26 -15.80 6.14 19.98
C GLY A 26 -14.88 6.96 19.08
N LEU A 27 -13.63 6.55 18.93
CA LEU A 27 -12.66 7.09 17.99
C LEU A 27 -12.48 6.15 16.82
N ILE A 28 -12.25 6.71 15.64
CA ILE A 28 -11.97 6.01 14.41
C ILE A 28 -10.59 6.39 13.92
N LEU A 29 -9.72 5.40 13.73
CA LEU A 29 -8.43 5.58 13.05
C LEU A 29 -8.60 5.33 11.56
N MET A 30 -8.14 6.28 10.77
CA MET A 30 -8.16 6.21 9.31
C MET A 30 -6.74 6.39 8.75
N ILE A 31 -6.47 5.78 7.59
CA ILE A 31 -5.25 6.01 6.81
C ILE A 31 -5.60 6.71 5.49
N GLU A 32 -4.87 7.76 5.14
CA GLU A 32 -5.01 8.44 3.85
C GLU A 32 -4.54 7.50 2.73
N MET A 33 -5.39 7.33 1.71
CA MET A 33 -5.12 6.49 0.54
C MET A 33 -4.47 7.33 -0.58
N ASN A 34 -3.92 6.63 -1.59
CA ASN A 34 -3.32 7.24 -2.78
C ASN A 34 -2.12 8.17 -2.52
N VAL A 35 -1.48 8.02 -1.34
CA VAL A 35 -0.28 8.77 -0.96
C VAL A 35 0.88 7.85 -0.64
N ASP A 36 2.10 8.32 -0.92
CA ASP A 36 3.32 7.55 -0.69
C ASP A 36 3.84 7.58 0.76
N LYS A 37 3.08 8.17 1.66
CA LYS A 37 3.38 8.25 3.10
C LYS A 37 2.27 7.61 3.92
N MET A 38 2.59 7.07 5.09
CA MET A 38 1.60 6.68 6.07
C MET A 38 1.11 7.95 6.77
N ILE A 39 -0.09 8.39 6.42
CA ILE A 39 -0.75 9.53 7.05
C ILE A 39 -2.00 9.00 7.74
N PHE A 40 -1.99 9.04 9.06
CA PHE A 40 -3.11 8.59 9.88
C PHE A 40 -3.89 9.80 10.40
N LYS A 41 -5.20 9.60 10.58
CA LYS A 41 -6.10 10.58 11.19
C LYS A 41 -7.00 9.87 12.19
N TRP A 42 -7.04 10.37 13.42
CA TRP A 42 -8.06 10.03 14.40
C TRP A 42 -9.24 11.00 14.27
N GLU A 43 -10.46 10.46 14.31
CA GLU A 43 -11.68 11.27 14.32
C GLU A 43 -12.70 10.64 15.25
N HIS A 44 -13.58 11.46 15.85
CA HIS A 44 -14.71 10.95 16.61
C HIS A 44 -15.76 10.33 15.68
N GLU A 45 -16.28 9.16 16.04
CA GLU A 45 -17.29 8.45 15.25
C GLU A 45 -18.56 9.31 15.06
N THR A 46 -18.95 10.06 16.10
CA THR A 46 -20.10 10.99 16.05
C THR A 46 -19.86 12.11 15.05
N VAL A 47 -18.65 12.67 14.99
CA VAL A 47 -18.28 13.75 14.05
C VAL A 47 -18.28 13.22 12.63
N LEU A 48 -17.67 12.06 12.40
CA LEU A 48 -17.64 11.46 11.08
C LEU A 48 -19.04 11.07 10.59
N SER A 49 -19.90 10.56 11.49
CA SER A 49 -21.30 10.28 11.19
C SER A 49 -22.09 11.57 10.83
N ALA A 50 -21.81 12.68 11.52
CA ALA A 50 -22.40 13.97 11.20
C ALA A 50 -21.99 14.45 9.80
N PHE A 51 -20.72 14.32 9.42
CA PHE A 51 -20.23 14.64 8.07
C PHE A 51 -20.90 13.78 6.99
N LEU A 52 -21.07 12.48 7.24
CA LEU A 52 -21.79 11.59 6.31
C LEU A 52 -23.26 11.95 6.14
N ASN A 53 -23.91 12.40 7.20
CA ASN A 53 -25.33 12.82 7.16
C ASN A 53 -25.53 14.17 6.47
N ARG A 54 -24.50 15.03 6.43
CA ARG A 54 -24.51 16.34 5.74
C ARG A 54 -23.93 16.28 4.33
N ASP A 55 -23.57 15.08 3.85
CA ASP A 55 -22.87 14.86 2.58
C ASP A 55 -21.51 15.59 2.46
N GLU A 56 -20.93 16.00 3.61
CA GLU A 56 -19.56 16.52 3.71
C GLU A 56 -18.52 15.41 3.67
N ALA A 57 -18.93 14.17 3.92
CA ALA A 57 -18.19 12.95 3.68
C ALA A 57 -19.03 11.97 2.87
N VAL A 58 -18.38 11.13 2.07
CA VAL A 58 -19.05 10.13 1.22
C VAL A 58 -18.35 8.79 1.37
N ILE A 59 -19.13 7.70 1.54
CA ILE A 59 -18.58 6.35 1.47
C ILE A 59 -18.25 6.05 0.01
N ASP A 60 -16.99 5.73 -0.28
CA ASP A 60 -16.53 5.35 -1.60
C ASP A 60 -16.80 3.87 -1.84
N THR A 61 -17.66 3.59 -2.80
CA THR A 61 -18.05 2.23 -3.22
C THR A 61 -17.36 1.79 -4.50
N SER A 62 -16.34 2.53 -4.97
CA SER A 62 -15.60 2.16 -6.17
C SER A 62 -14.93 0.78 -6.03
N GLU A 63 -14.69 0.11 -7.15
CA GLU A 63 -14.06 -1.22 -7.14
C GLU A 63 -12.66 -1.17 -6.51
N GLU A 64 -12.35 -2.18 -5.69
CA GLU A 64 -11.02 -2.36 -5.14
C GLU A 64 -10.07 -2.94 -6.19
N ILE A 65 -8.76 -2.72 -5.97
CA ILE A 65 -7.71 -3.26 -6.84
C ILE A 65 -7.81 -4.80 -6.86
N ARG A 66 -7.94 -5.37 -8.04
CA ARG A 66 -7.84 -6.82 -8.25
C ARG A 66 -6.38 -7.21 -8.37
N TYR A 67 -5.98 -8.19 -7.59
CA TYR A 67 -4.62 -8.74 -7.61
C TYR A 67 -4.59 -9.99 -8.50
N PRO A 68 -3.64 -10.11 -9.45
CA PRO A 68 -3.51 -11.27 -10.34
C PRO A 68 -2.87 -12.46 -9.60
N ILE A 69 -3.63 -13.10 -8.72
CA ILE A 69 -3.19 -14.20 -7.83
C ILE A 69 -2.70 -15.40 -8.63
N GLU A 70 -3.25 -15.60 -9.81
CA GLU A 70 -2.89 -16.67 -10.76
C GLU A 70 -1.45 -16.57 -11.26
N ARG A 71 -0.82 -15.40 -11.15
CA ARG A 71 0.58 -15.18 -11.56
C ARG A 71 1.58 -15.52 -10.46
N LEU A 72 1.11 -15.90 -9.28
CA LEU A 72 1.95 -16.24 -8.14
C LEU A 72 2.23 -17.73 -8.09
N THR A 73 3.49 -18.07 -7.88
CA THR A 73 3.89 -19.43 -7.51
C THR A 73 3.45 -19.75 -6.07
N ASP A 74 3.45 -21.02 -5.71
CA ASP A 74 3.07 -21.42 -4.34
C ASP A 74 4.07 -20.93 -3.29
N ASP A 75 5.37 -20.87 -3.64
CA ASP A 75 6.40 -20.29 -2.77
C ASP A 75 6.18 -18.78 -2.56
N GLU A 76 5.80 -18.05 -3.61
CA GLU A 76 5.46 -16.63 -3.50
C GLU A 76 4.23 -16.40 -2.62
N LYS A 77 3.21 -17.24 -2.75
CA LYS A 77 2.02 -17.20 -1.87
C LYS A 77 2.39 -17.50 -0.42
N ALA A 78 3.27 -18.50 -0.19
CA ALA A 78 3.76 -18.81 1.15
C ALA A 78 4.53 -17.62 1.77
N ASN A 79 5.40 -16.98 1.00
CA ASN A 79 6.14 -15.79 1.43
C ASN A 79 5.22 -14.59 1.75
N ILE A 80 4.17 -14.39 0.94
CA ILE A 80 3.16 -13.34 1.18
C ILE A 80 2.43 -13.60 2.49
N ARG A 81 1.99 -14.85 2.74
CA ARG A 81 1.32 -15.22 3.99
C ARG A 81 2.23 -15.02 5.19
N MET A 82 3.48 -15.47 5.11
CA MET A 82 4.46 -15.28 6.17
C MET A 82 4.67 -13.78 6.46
N MET A 83 4.83 -12.94 5.45
CA MET A 83 4.95 -11.48 5.63
C MET A 83 3.69 -10.88 6.25
N ARG A 84 2.50 -11.31 5.83
CA ARG A 84 1.22 -10.91 6.44
C ARG A 84 1.20 -11.25 7.92
N ASP A 85 1.53 -12.47 8.29
CA ASP A 85 1.45 -12.94 9.68
C ASP A 85 2.39 -12.13 10.60
N TYR A 86 3.58 -11.80 10.14
CA TYR A 86 4.48 -10.90 10.88
C TYR A 86 3.95 -9.47 10.99
N ILE A 87 3.32 -8.94 9.94
CA ILE A 87 2.70 -7.61 9.99
C ILE A 87 1.53 -7.60 10.97
N GLU A 88 0.68 -8.64 10.95
CA GLU A 88 -0.44 -8.76 11.88
C GLU A 88 0.03 -8.86 13.33
N ASP A 89 1.03 -9.69 13.64
CA ASP A 89 1.62 -9.78 14.98
C ASP A 89 2.16 -8.41 15.47
N MET A 90 2.76 -7.65 14.56
CA MET A 90 3.21 -6.29 14.87
C MET A 90 2.04 -5.34 15.13
N LEU A 91 0.98 -5.39 14.30
CA LEU A 91 -0.20 -4.55 14.45
C LEU A 91 -0.95 -4.85 15.75
N ASP A 92 -1.07 -6.14 16.12
CA ASP A 92 -1.69 -6.56 17.36
C ASP A 92 -0.96 -6.01 18.59
N LYS A 93 0.38 -6.02 18.57
CA LYS A 93 1.22 -5.45 19.65
C LYS A 93 1.12 -3.93 19.74
N LEU A 94 0.86 -3.25 18.62
CA LEU A 94 0.73 -1.79 18.58
C LEU A 94 -0.71 -1.31 18.79
N TYR A 95 -1.69 -2.21 18.79
CA TYR A 95 -3.10 -1.82 18.96
C TYR A 95 -3.34 -1.03 20.26
N PRO A 96 -4.12 0.05 20.24
CA PRO A 96 -4.75 0.70 19.08
C PRO A 96 -3.87 1.77 18.38
N ASN A 97 -2.61 1.94 18.77
CA ASN A 97 -1.72 3.05 18.41
C ASN A 97 -0.97 2.80 17.09
N TRP A 98 -1.68 2.41 16.03
CA TRP A 98 -1.06 2.16 14.72
C TRP A 98 -0.50 3.41 14.05
N ASP A 99 -0.98 4.59 14.44
CA ASP A 99 -0.43 5.88 14.00
C ASP A 99 1.03 6.08 14.42
N ASP A 100 1.50 5.35 15.44
CA ASP A 100 2.91 5.29 15.80
C ASP A 100 3.82 4.81 14.65
N LEU A 101 3.29 4.02 13.70
CA LEU A 101 4.03 3.56 12.52
C LEU A 101 4.44 4.72 11.60
N ALA A 102 3.72 5.84 11.62
CA ALA A 102 4.07 7.02 10.83
C ALA A 102 5.26 7.80 11.42
N LYS A 103 5.60 7.59 12.69
CA LYS A 103 6.69 8.29 13.36
C LYS A 103 8.04 7.89 12.75
N LYS A 104 8.97 8.84 12.65
CA LYS A 104 10.31 8.62 12.06
C LYS A 104 11.14 7.57 12.81
N ARG A 105 10.92 7.38 14.10
CA ARG A 105 11.63 6.39 14.91
C ARG A 105 11.22 4.98 14.50
N THR A 106 12.18 4.17 14.13
CA THR A 106 11.97 2.75 13.85
C THR A 106 11.59 2.06 15.15
N LYS A 107 10.43 1.43 15.18
CA LYS A 107 9.98 0.67 16.34
C LYS A 107 10.70 -0.68 16.41
N PRO A 108 10.93 -1.25 17.60
CA PRO A 108 11.54 -2.58 17.74
C PRO A 108 10.80 -3.66 16.95
N GLU A 109 9.48 -3.58 16.89
CA GLU A 109 8.64 -4.51 16.12
C GLU A 109 8.91 -4.42 14.62
N LEU A 110 9.12 -3.21 14.10
CA LEU A 110 9.46 -3.00 12.69
C LEU A 110 10.87 -3.52 12.37
N LEU A 111 11.82 -3.43 13.31
CA LEU A 111 13.18 -3.99 13.16
C LEU A 111 13.13 -5.50 12.96
N LYS A 112 12.28 -6.22 13.69
CA LYS A 112 12.13 -7.68 13.53
C LYS A 112 11.69 -8.06 12.11
N LEU A 113 10.79 -7.29 11.51
CA LEU A 113 10.39 -7.50 10.11
C LEU A 113 11.55 -7.24 9.14
N ILE A 114 12.36 -6.22 9.40
CA ILE A 114 13.53 -5.89 8.57
C ILE A 114 14.53 -7.04 8.59
N ASP A 115 14.87 -7.55 9.78
CA ASP A 115 15.81 -8.63 9.95
C ASP A 115 15.30 -9.94 9.35
N GLN A 116 14.03 -10.25 9.56
CA GLN A 116 13.42 -11.49 9.07
C GLN A 116 13.37 -11.58 7.54
N PHE A 117 13.09 -10.47 6.85
CA PHE A 117 12.97 -10.45 5.39
C PHE A 117 14.22 -9.92 4.68
N ILE A 118 15.31 -9.62 5.42
CA ILE A 118 16.59 -9.10 4.89
C ILE A 118 16.31 -7.94 3.92
N CYS A 119 15.48 -6.99 4.35
CA CYS A 119 15.06 -5.89 3.51
C CYS A 119 15.26 -4.52 4.19
N THR A 120 15.19 -3.45 3.40
CA THR A 120 15.40 -2.11 3.91
C THR A 120 14.20 -1.60 4.73
N PRO A 121 14.42 -0.75 5.75
CA PRO A 121 13.34 -0.12 6.51
C PRO A 121 12.31 0.58 5.62
N LYS A 122 12.77 1.19 4.52
CA LYS A 122 11.91 1.85 3.54
C LYS A 122 10.96 0.87 2.85
N TYR A 123 11.47 -0.31 2.48
CA TYR A 123 10.68 -1.35 1.83
C TYR A 123 9.61 -1.89 2.77
N VAL A 124 9.97 -2.23 4.02
CA VAL A 124 9.01 -2.72 5.02
C VAL A 124 7.91 -1.70 5.28
N ARG A 125 8.26 -0.43 5.52
CA ARG A 125 7.27 0.65 5.72
C ARG A 125 6.32 0.79 4.53
N LYS A 126 6.86 0.66 3.30
CA LYS A 126 6.06 0.68 2.09
C LYS A 126 5.07 -0.49 2.08
N LYS A 127 5.51 -1.71 2.41
CA LYS A 127 4.65 -2.91 2.43
C LYS A 127 3.59 -2.83 3.51
N VAL A 128 3.93 -2.39 4.71
CA VAL A 128 2.95 -2.16 5.79
C VAL A 128 1.90 -1.12 5.36
N ARG A 129 2.32 -0.02 4.73
CA ARG A 129 1.40 0.98 4.20
C ARG A 129 0.46 0.39 3.14
N GLU A 130 0.99 -0.31 2.14
CA GLU A 130 0.20 -0.93 1.07
C GLU A 130 -0.82 -1.92 1.65
N TYR A 131 -0.43 -2.68 2.66
CA TYR A 131 -1.28 -3.61 3.37
C TYR A 131 -2.45 -2.91 4.09
N LEU A 132 -2.17 -1.85 4.84
CA LEU A 132 -3.20 -1.07 5.53
C LEU A 132 -4.13 -0.34 4.55
N GLN A 133 -3.57 0.28 3.51
CA GLN A 133 -4.34 0.98 2.48
C GLN A 133 -5.23 0.03 1.65
N SER A 134 -4.85 -1.24 1.50
CA SER A 134 -5.65 -2.26 0.80
C SER A 134 -6.76 -2.88 1.65
N GLY A 135 -6.93 -2.46 2.92
CA GLY A 135 -7.87 -3.08 3.83
C GLY A 135 -7.40 -4.42 4.38
N ARG A 136 -6.10 -4.56 4.58
CA ARG A 136 -5.44 -5.78 5.08
C ARG A 136 -5.54 -6.96 4.10
N ASN A 137 -5.56 -6.65 2.79
CA ASN A 137 -5.50 -7.67 1.76
C ASN A 137 -4.06 -8.18 1.61
N GLU A 138 -3.83 -9.47 1.86
CA GLU A 138 -2.48 -10.07 1.81
C GLU A 138 -1.80 -9.93 0.44
N TYR A 139 -2.58 -9.96 -0.65
CA TYR A 139 -2.02 -9.84 -2.00
C TYR A 139 -1.50 -8.44 -2.34
N SER A 140 -1.78 -7.43 -1.52
CA SER A 140 -1.12 -6.12 -1.62
C SER A 140 0.38 -6.18 -1.34
N LEU A 141 0.83 -7.27 -0.68
CA LEU A 141 2.24 -7.53 -0.36
C LEU A 141 3.02 -8.12 -1.54
N MET A 142 2.35 -8.53 -2.62
CA MET A 142 3.02 -9.08 -3.81
C MET A 142 3.99 -8.07 -4.47
N ASP A 143 4.93 -8.57 -5.25
CA ASP A 143 5.83 -7.72 -6.05
C ASP A 143 5.02 -6.98 -7.12
N ARG A 144 5.19 -5.66 -7.19
CA ARG A 144 4.51 -4.81 -8.20
C ARG A 144 4.78 -5.25 -9.64
N ARG A 145 5.92 -5.88 -9.92
CA ARG A 145 6.22 -6.43 -11.25
C ARG A 145 5.22 -7.51 -11.69
N LYS A 146 4.64 -8.23 -10.73
CA LYS A 146 3.61 -9.24 -11.00
C LYS A 146 2.23 -8.62 -11.26
N MET A 147 2.00 -7.38 -10.83
CA MET A 147 0.74 -6.66 -11.05
C MET A 147 0.63 -6.08 -12.47
N ILE A 148 1.77 -5.89 -13.14
CA ILE A 148 1.80 -5.29 -14.48
C ILE A 148 1.54 -6.39 -15.50
N ASP A 149 0.52 -6.19 -16.34
CA ASP A 149 0.33 -7.02 -17.50
C ASP A 149 1.34 -6.64 -18.59
N HIS A 150 2.26 -7.56 -18.89
CA HIS A 150 3.25 -7.38 -19.93
C HIS A 150 2.81 -7.98 -21.28
N SER A 151 1.60 -8.52 -21.40
CA SER A 151 1.12 -9.19 -22.60
C SER A 151 1.04 -8.28 -23.85
N GLY A 152 1.06 -6.95 -23.66
CA GLY A 152 1.10 -5.97 -24.75
C GLY A 152 2.39 -5.14 -24.82
N CYS A 153 3.37 -5.39 -23.96
CA CYS A 153 4.65 -4.67 -24.01
C CYS A 153 5.58 -5.34 -25.01
N SER A 154 5.73 -4.75 -26.19
CA SER A 154 6.84 -5.12 -27.10
C SER A 154 8.17 -5.00 -26.34
N MET A 155 9.01 -6.00 -26.45
CA MET A 155 10.27 -6.18 -25.68
C MET A 155 11.37 -5.16 -26.01
N VAL A 156 11.05 -4.06 -26.66
CA VAL A 156 12.01 -3.02 -27.06
C VAL A 156 12.06 -1.85 -26.06
N LYS A 157 12.04 -2.15 -24.77
CA LYS A 157 12.51 -1.16 -23.77
C LYS A 157 13.89 -1.58 -23.31
N LEU A 158 14.91 -0.91 -23.84
CA LEU A 158 16.27 -0.94 -23.32
C LEU A 158 16.24 -0.79 -21.80
N ARG A 159 16.48 -1.90 -21.08
CA ARG A 159 16.62 -1.93 -19.63
C ARG A 159 17.97 -1.31 -19.29
N GLY A 160 17.95 -0.13 -18.71
CA GLY A 160 19.13 0.55 -18.21
C GLY A 160 18.96 2.04 -18.12
N ALA A 161 19.73 2.72 -17.28
CA ALA A 161 19.86 4.16 -17.33
C ALA A 161 20.38 4.53 -18.73
N LYS A 162 19.75 5.55 -19.35
CA LYS A 162 20.30 6.10 -20.62
C LYS A 162 21.76 6.47 -20.36
N PRO A 163 22.69 6.05 -21.23
CA PRO A 163 24.09 6.42 -21.08
C PRO A 163 24.18 7.94 -21.02
N LYS A 164 25.08 8.46 -20.18
CA LYS A 164 25.23 9.89 -19.91
C LYS A 164 25.54 10.69 -21.20
N TYR A 165 25.99 9.97 -22.22
CA TYR A 165 26.23 10.47 -23.58
C TYR A 165 25.49 9.57 -24.56
N TYR A 166 24.22 9.88 -24.84
CA TYR A 166 23.45 9.24 -25.89
C TYR A 166 23.81 9.92 -27.21
N ASP A 167 24.60 9.21 -28.04
CA ASP A 167 24.84 9.60 -29.42
C ASP A 167 23.82 8.86 -30.30
N PRO A 168 22.85 9.57 -30.90
CA PRO A 168 21.86 8.95 -31.76
C PRO A 168 22.46 8.33 -33.04
N ASN A 169 23.68 8.71 -33.43
CA ASN A 169 24.35 8.24 -34.63
C ASN A 169 25.20 6.97 -34.39
N ARG A 170 25.34 6.51 -33.14
CA ARG A 170 26.15 5.33 -32.80
C ARG A 170 25.63 4.05 -33.40
N ILE A 171 24.33 3.93 -33.63
CA ILE A 171 23.70 2.73 -34.21
C ILE A 171 24.02 2.60 -35.70
N GLU A 172 24.13 3.71 -36.45
CA GLU A 172 24.46 3.67 -37.87
C GLU A 172 25.91 3.21 -38.16
N ASN A 173 26.81 3.40 -37.18
CA ASN A 173 28.20 2.97 -37.34
C ASN A 173 28.41 1.47 -37.12
N ASP A 174 27.58 0.85 -36.26
CA ASP A 174 27.67 -0.60 -35.98
C ASP A 174 27.06 -1.47 -37.12
N GLU A 175 26.12 -0.91 -37.92
CA GLU A 175 25.57 -1.57 -39.10
C GLU A 175 26.51 -1.54 -40.36
N LYS A 176 27.44 -0.58 -40.35
CA LYS A 176 28.44 -0.46 -41.45
C LYS A 176 29.68 -1.34 -41.28
N LEU A 177 29.78 -2.05 -40.12
CA LEU A 177 30.89 -2.96 -39.80
C LEU A 177 30.52 -4.46 -39.90
N LYS A 178 29.40 -4.77 -40.50
CA LYS A 178 29.00 -6.10 -40.93
C LYS A 178 28.99 -6.13 -42.46
#